data_9aa1e8de96d73a50def78e5b23b7d756
#
_entry.id   9aa1e8de96d73a50def78e5b23b7d756
#
_cell.length_a   1.000
_cell.length_b   1.000
_cell.length_c   1.000
_cell.angle_alpha   90.00
_cell.angle_beta   90.00
_cell.angle_gamma   90.00
#
_symmetry.space_group_name_H-M   'P 1'
#
loop_
_entity.id
_entity.type
_entity.pdbx_description
1 polymer ?
#
loop_
_entity_poly.entity_id
_entity_poly.type
_entity_poly.pdbx_seq_one_letter_code
_entity_poly.pdbx_strand_id
1 'polypeptide(L)'
;MFGTVIIDAYRKEETRELAEAIDDLCSPNDNYGWASAGIYCFWDYYAEAVLYIGLAGDLAERFRQHNGILPIKEGSKQKKIEEY
;
A
#
# COMPACT_ATOMS: atom_id res chain seq x y z
N MET A 1 -8.39 7.52 16.14
CA MET A 1 -9.28 6.52 15.54
C MET A 1 -8.47 5.37 15.00
N PHE A 2 -8.91 4.17 15.27
CA PHE A 2 -8.26 2.96 14.75
C PHE A 2 -9.17 2.31 13.72
N GLY A 3 -8.58 1.83 12.66
CA GLY A 3 -9.33 1.16 11.61
C GLY A 3 -8.45 0.25 10.79
N THR A 4 -9.08 -0.65 10.04
CA THR A 4 -8.40 -1.58 9.15
C THR A 4 -9.04 -1.48 7.76
N VAL A 5 -8.20 -1.38 6.75
CA VAL A 5 -8.63 -1.46 5.35
C VAL A 5 -8.01 -2.72 4.76
N ILE A 6 -8.85 -3.54 4.15
CA ILE A 6 -8.42 -4.77 3.49
C ILE A 6 -8.72 -4.62 2.00
N ILE A 7 -7.71 -4.84 1.19
CA ILE A 7 -7.84 -4.88 -0.27
C ILE A 7 -7.71 -6.33 -0.68
N ASP A 8 -8.73 -6.85 -1.34
CA ASP A 8 -8.71 -8.20 -1.90
C ASP A 8 -7.65 -8.35 -2.99
N ALA A 9 -7.39 -9.58 -3.38
CA ALA A 9 -6.45 -9.87 -4.46
C ALA A 9 -6.75 -8.99 -5.69
N TYR A 10 -5.72 -8.36 -6.23
CA TYR A 10 -5.86 -7.45 -7.36
C TYR A 10 -4.84 -7.78 -8.45
N ARG A 11 -5.17 -7.34 -9.65
CA ARG A 11 -4.30 -7.50 -10.82
C ARG A 11 -3.46 -6.26 -11.03
N LYS A 12 -2.38 -6.42 -11.78
CA LYS A 12 -1.49 -5.30 -12.12
C LYS A 12 -2.25 -4.14 -12.80
N GLU A 13 -3.24 -4.46 -13.63
CA GLU A 13 -4.06 -3.47 -14.34
C GLU A 13 -4.92 -2.62 -13.40
N GLU A 14 -5.21 -3.13 -12.21
CA GLU A 14 -6.05 -2.46 -11.21
C GLU A 14 -5.27 -1.56 -10.26
N THR A 15 -3.93 -1.56 -10.32
CA THR A 15 -3.11 -0.89 -9.30
C THR A 15 -3.31 0.62 -9.26
N ARG A 16 -3.53 1.28 -10.40
CA ARG A 16 -3.73 2.73 -10.43
C ARG A 16 -5.07 3.13 -9.84
N GLU A 17 -6.11 2.38 -10.14
CA GLU A 17 -7.44 2.58 -9.56
C GLU A 17 -7.43 2.36 -8.05
N LEU A 18 -6.76 1.31 -7.60
CA LEU A 18 -6.59 1.05 -6.17
C LEU A 18 -5.77 2.13 -5.48
N ALA A 19 -4.74 2.65 -6.14
CA ALA A 19 -3.93 3.74 -5.60
C ALA A 19 -4.78 4.99 -5.35
N GLU A 20 -5.69 5.32 -6.26
CA GLU A 20 -6.63 6.44 -6.09
C GLU A 20 -7.59 6.17 -4.93
N ALA A 21 -8.11 4.96 -4.82
CA ALA A 21 -9.00 4.60 -3.71
C ALA A 21 -8.29 4.69 -2.36
N ILE A 22 -7.03 4.28 -2.29
CA ILE A 22 -6.21 4.39 -1.08
C ILE A 22 -5.95 5.86 -0.76
N ASP A 23 -5.69 6.69 -1.76
CA ASP A 23 -5.53 8.14 -1.56
C ASP A 23 -6.77 8.75 -0.91
N ASP A 24 -7.95 8.40 -1.41
CA ASP A 24 -9.21 8.90 -0.86
C ASP A 24 -9.42 8.47 0.60
N LEU A 25 -9.04 7.23 0.92
CA LEU A 25 -9.19 6.69 2.27
C LEU A 25 -8.12 7.19 3.24
N CYS A 26 -6.92 7.45 2.76
CA CYS A 26 -5.75 7.74 3.60
C CYS A 26 -5.18 9.13 3.36
N SER A 27 -5.94 10.05 2.77
CA SER A 27 -5.47 11.41 2.51
C SER A 27 -5.28 12.19 3.81
N PRO A 28 -4.10 12.78 4.04
CA PRO A 28 -3.87 13.60 5.22
C PRO A 28 -4.63 14.94 5.20
N ASN A 29 -5.12 15.33 4.02
CA ASN A 29 -5.80 16.61 3.81
C ASN A 29 -7.32 16.50 3.86
N ASP A 30 -7.84 15.30 4.06
CA ASP A 30 -9.27 15.04 4.09
C ASP A 30 -9.72 14.78 5.53
N ASN A 31 -10.67 15.59 6.00
CA ASN A 31 -11.24 15.43 7.34
C ASN A 31 -12.04 14.13 7.50
N TYR A 32 -12.39 13.49 6.41
CA TYR A 32 -13.12 12.23 6.39
C TYR A 32 -12.23 11.03 6.11
N GLY A 33 -10.95 11.27 5.78
CA GLY A 33 -9.99 10.23 5.47
C GLY A 33 -9.49 9.51 6.73
N TRP A 34 -9.02 8.30 6.53
CA TRP A 34 -8.32 7.53 7.54
C TRP A 34 -6.91 8.10 7.74
N ALA A 35 -6.24 7.70 8.83
CA ALA A 35 -4.86 8.11 9.05
C ALA A 35 -3.98 7.76 7.84
N SER A 36 -3.12 8.70 7.45
CA SER A 36 -2.19 8.50 6.33
C SER A 36 -1.03 7.57 6.69
N ALA A 37 -0.74 7.42 7.97
CA ALA A 37 0.38 6.62 8.48
C ALA A 37 -0.12 5.34 9.13
N GLY A 38 0.69 4.30 9.09
CA GLY A 38 0.33 3.05 9.76
C GLY A 38 1.19 1.87 9.37
N ILE A 39 0.73 0.71 9.78
CA ILE A 39 1.33 -0.59 9.44
C ILE A 39 0.55 -1.16 8.26
N TYR A 40 1.27 -1.70 7.31
CA TYR A 40 0.67 -2.35 6.15
C TYR A 40 1.29 -3.72 5.93
N CYS A 41 0.57 -4.56 5.19
CA CYS A 41 1.00 -5.91 4.89
C CYS A 41 0.64 -6.25 3.44
N PHE A 42 1.59 -6.82 2.71
CA PHE A 42 1.32 -7.51 1.45
C PHE A 42 1.37 -9.02 1.69
N TRP A 43 0.42 -9.72 1.13
CA TRP A 43 0.38 -11.18 1.26
C TRP A 43 -0.02 -11.81 -0.07
N ASP A 44 0.43 -13.04 -0.26
CA ASP A 44 0.10 -13.82 -1.44
C ASP A 44 -1.20 -14.56 -1.18
N TYR A 45 -2.25 -14.17 -1.90
CA TYR A 45 -3.58 -14.74 -1.75
C TYR A 45 -3.60 -16.25 -2.01
N TYR A 46 -2.87 -16.70 -3.02
CA TYR A 46 -2.88 -18.11 -3.42
C TYR A 46 -2.00 -18.97 -2.52
N ALA A 47 -0.86 -18.47 -2.12
CA ALA A 47 0.07 -19.17 -1.23
C ALA A 47 -0.29 -19.04 0.25
N GLU A 48 -1.22 -18.14 0.59
CA GLU A 48 -1.59 -17.82 1.97
C GLU A 48 -0.37 -17.46 2.83
N ALA A 49 0.55 -16.71 2.24
CA ALA A 49 1.81 -16.33 2.89
C ALA A 49 2.00 -14.82 2.89
N VAL A 50 2.52 -14.30 4.01
CA VAL A 50 2.87 -12.89 4.11
C VAL A 50 4.16 -12.65 3.33
N LEU A 51 4.11 -11.67 2.42
CA LEU A 51 5.26 -11.27 1.61
C LEU A 51 6.08 -10.18 2.30
N TYR A 52 5.40 -9.22 2.92
CA TYR A 52 6.07 -8.07 3.50
C TYR A 52 5.15 -7.37 4.50
N ILE A 53 5.73 -6.96 5.62
CA ILE A 53 5.06 -6.10 6.60
C ILE A 53 5.92 -4.86 6.77
N GLY A 54 5.31 -3.68 6.71
CA GLY A 54 6.02 -2.42 6.79
C GLY A 54 5.30 -1.35 7.60
N LEU A 55 6.06 -0.32 7.94
CA LEU A 55 5.55 0.92 8.51
C LEU A 55 5.64 2.01 7.46
N ALA A 56 4.65 2.88 7.43
CA ALA A 56 4.64 4.01 6.53
C ALA A 56 4.13 5.28 7.20
N GLY A 57 4.78 6.40 6.90
CA GLY A 57 4.26 7.71 7.20
C GLY A 57 3.20 8.15 6.18
N ASP A 58 3.23 7.54 5.00
CA ASP A 58 2.27 7.77 3.93
C ASP A 58 1.95 6.44 3.25
N LEU A 59 0.82 5.85 3.63
CA LEU A 59 0.39 4.55 3.12
C LEU A 59 0.12 4.56 1.61
N ALA A 60 -0.45 5.64 1.10
CA ALA A 60 -0.74 5.78 -0.32
C ALA A 60 0.57 5.82 -1.14
N GLU A 61 1.56 6.55 -0.68
CA GLU A 61 2.88 6.59 -1.31
C GLU A 61 3.54 5.21 -1.31
N ARG A 62 3.50 4.52 -0.18
CA ARG A 62 4.09 3.17 -0.06
C ARG A 62 3.44 2.17 -0.99
N PHE A 63 2.12 2.20 -1.10
CA PHE A 63 1.41 1.34 -2.04
C PHE A 63 1.88 1.59 -3.47
N ARG A 64 2.00 2.85 -3.86
CA ARG A 64 2.48 3.21 -5.20
C ARG A 64 3.91 2.76 -5.45
N GLN A 65 4.79 2.88 -4.46
CA GLN A 65 6.18 2.44 -4.57
C GLN A 65 6.28 0.93 -4.77
N HIS A 66 5.59 0.16 -3.94
CA HIS A 66 5.61 -1.30 -4.04
C HIS A 66 5.00 -1.82 -5.35
N ASN A 67 4.06 -1.08 -5.93
CA ASN A 67 3.39 -1.47 -7.18
C ASN A 67 4.01 -0.82 -8.43
N GLY A 68 5.15 -0.17 -8.29
CA GLY A 68 5.90 0.37 -9.42
C GLY A 68 5.34 1.65 -10.02
N ILE A 69 4.37 2.30 -9.37
CA ILE A 69 3.83 3.59 -9.83
C ILE A 69 4.75 4.74 -9.47
N LEU A 70 5.39 4.66 -8.31
CA LEU A 70 6.41 5.61 -7.87
C LEU A 70 7.75 4.89 -7.65
N PRO A 71 8.88 5.60 -7.80
CA PRO A 71 10.17 5.00 -7.52
C PRO A 71 10.36 4.74 -6.03
N ILE A 72 11.04 3.65 -5.71
CA ILE A 72 11.47 3.34 -4.35
C ILE A 72 12.71 4.19 -4.06
N LYS A 73 12.75 4.82 -2.89
CA LYS A 73 13.89 5.67 -2.49
C LYS A 73 15.16 4.85 -2.40
N GLU A 74 16.27 5.42 -2.88
CA GLU A 74 17.58 4.82 -2.79
C GLU A 74 17.93 4.50 -1.33
N GLY A 75 18.53 3.34 -1.11
CA GLY A 75 18.88 2.87 0.22
C GLY A 75 17.74 2.23 1.01
N SER A 76 16.53 2.27 0.48
CA SER A 76 15.39 1.61 1.10
C SER A 76 15.49 0.09 0.96
N LYS A 77 14.99 -0.63 1.98
CA LYS A 77 14.86 -2.09 1.95
C LYS A 77 13.59 -2.55 1.26
N GLN A 78 12.76 -1.62 0.82
CA GLN A 78 11.52 -1.95 0.11
C GLN A 78 11.82 -2.51 -1.27
N LYS A 79 10.95 -3.39 -1.73
CA LYS A 79 10.99 -3.94 -3.08
C LYS A 79 9.61 -3.82 -3.72
N LYS A 80 9.58 -3.90 -5.04
CA LYS A 80 8.30 -4.04 -5.74
C LYS A 80 7.67 -5.38 -5.35
N ILE A 81 6.34 -5.44 -5.34
CA ILE A 81 5.61 -6.66 -4.94
C ILE A 81 6.06 -7.86 -5.75
N GLU A 82 6.27 -7.69 -7.05
CA GLU A 82 6.70 -8.77 -7.95
C GLU A 82 8.10 -9.32 -7.64
N GLU A 83 8.87 -8.64 -6.78
CA GLU A 83 10.21 -9.08 -6.37
C GLU A 83 10.18 -9.94 -5.10
N TYR A 84 9.03 -10.03 -4.46
CA TYR A 84 8.83 -10.90 -3.31
C TYR A 84 8.31 -12.25 -3.80
#